data_1d31e75fa075b1a5a150a4f4cd32447f
#
_entry.id   1d31e75fa075b1a5a150a4f4cd32447f
#
_cell.length_a   1.000
_cell.length_b   1.000
_cell.length_c   1.000
_cell.angle_alpha   90.00
_cell.angle_beta   90.00
_cell.angle_gamma   90.00
#
_symmetry.space_group_name_H-M   'P 1'
#
loop_
_entity.id
_entity.type
_entity.pdbx_description
1 polymer ?
#
loop_
_entity_poly.entity_id
_entity_poly.type
_entity_poly.pdbx_seq_one_letter_code
_entity_poly.pdbx_strand_id
1 'polypeptide(L)'
;MVAFRDWLADQQLSKNSIDQYKSNFKVLTDKAKVNVLSDSQEKIIAALKELGHKPSTQRTILATAVAYMASQKKSTDKIQQYRRQIQRELFEEKVENNKDLAESLPSSKQIISHELLKYDNEDFRGFIVCNLLRLLHCRNQDLQLCLVRDRHRANKCPHRDNYLVLDDARKQVLVIRRKYKTAETYGTKRRCMHSKKLYNACDKLLGEKDHEWLLVSKKGVKVKDGDLSRCVCTHTYDNLNEGKYNKVFVSEVKEVKDFYKLQKISEERGTSVGALLDYYHSDTKGKYFSN
;
A
#
# COMPACT_ATOMS: atom_id res chain seq x y z
N MET A 1 23.85 -14.65 -17.27
CA MET A 1 22.43 -14.24 -17.39
C MET A 1 21.48 -15.43 -17.28
N VAL A 2 21.80 -16.59 -17.87
CA VAL A 2 20.98 -17.82 -17.77
C VAL A 2 20.81 -18.25 -16.31
N ALA A 3 21.90 -18.47 -15.58
CA ALA A 3 21.85 -18.90 -14.16
C ALA A 3 21.04 -17.98 -13.21
N PHE A 4 21.00 -16.68 -13.46
CA PHE A 4 20.14 -15.77 -12.70
C PHE A 4 18.66 -15.95 -13.02
N ARG A 5 18.32 -16.20 -14.29
CA ARG A 5 16.93 -16.44 -14.71
C ARG A 5 16.41 -17.75 -14.17
N ASP A 6 17.25 -18.79 -14.22
CA ASP A 6 16.90 -20.12 -13.70
C ASP A 6 16.68 -20.05 -12.18
N TRP A 7 17.60 -19.43 -11.44
CA TRP A 7 17.40 -19.17 -10.02
C TRP A 7 16.12 -18.39 -9.72
N LEU A 8 15.82 -17.35 -10.52
CA LEU A 8 14.65 -16.52 -10.28
C LEU A 8 13.33 -17.27 -10.57
N ALA A 9 13.35 -18.22 -11.51
CA ALA A 9 12.19 -19.05 -11.83
C ALA A 9 11.81 -19.99 -10.68
N ASP A 10 12.80 -20.43 -9.90
CA ASP A 10 12.60 -21.30 -8.73
C ASP A 10 12.09 -20.56 -7.49
N GLN A 11 12.07 -19.22 -7.55
CA GLN A 11 11.57 -18.42 -6.42
C GLN A 11 10.05 -18.27 -6.49
N GLN A 12 9.37 -18.58 -5.41
CA GLN A 12 7.91 -18.36 -5.26
C GLN A 12 7.59 -16.88 -5.08
N LEU A 13 7.91 -16.06 -6.08
CA LEU A 13 7.72 -14.62 -6.06
C LEU A 13 6.54 -14.20 -6.94
N SER A 14 5.90 -13.08 -6.56
CA SER A 14 4.90 -12.46 -7.43
C SER A 14 5.54 -12.01 -8.76
N LYS A 15 4.73 -11.97 -9.83
CA LYS A 15 5.17 -11.47 -11.14
C LYS A 15 5.87 -10.11 -11.05
N ASN A 16 5.29 -9.17 -10.29
CA ASN A 16 5.88 -7.85 -10.09
C ASN A 16 7.25 -7.90 -9.43
N SER A 17 7.44 -8.77 -8.43
CA SER A 17 8.74 -8.98 -7.80
C SER A 17 9.75 -9.55 -8.79
N ILE A 18 9.36 -10.55 -9.57
CA ILE A 18 10.21 -11.14 -10.63
C ILE A 18 10.64 -10.08 -11.64
N ASP A 19 9.72 -9.25 -12.13
CA ASP A 19 10.02 -8.20 -13.09
C ASP A 19 10.94 -7.13 -12.48
N GLN A 20 10.77 -6.80 -11.20
CA GLN A 20 11.66 -5.90 -10.47
C GLN A 20 13.07 -6.48 -10.34
N TYR A 21 13.22 -7.75 -9.96
CA TYR A 21 14.52 -8.43 -9.88
C TYR A 21 15.23 -8.45 -11.24
N LYS A 22 14.50 -8.76 -12.32
CA LYS A 22 15.04 -8.74 -13.69
C LYS A 22 15.53 -7.34 -14.09
N SER A 23 14.73 -6.31 -13.80
CA SER A 23 15.09 -4.92 -14.07
C SER A 23 16.35 -4.49 -13.30
N ASN A 24 16.38 -4.77 -12.00
CA ASN A 24 17.53 -4.45 -11.15
C ASN A 24 18.81 -5.17 -11.59
N PHE A 25 18.68 -6.44 -11.98
CA PHE A 25 19.83 -7.21 -12.47
C PHE A 25 20.39 -6.64 -13.77
N LYS A 26 19.53 -6.17 -14.70
CA LYS A 26 19.95 -5.46 -15.90
C LYS A 26 20.70 -4.15 -15.58
N VAL A 27 20.28 -3.42 -14.54
CA VAL A 27 21.02 -2.22 -14.11
C VAL A 27 22.44 -2.58 -13.68
N LEU A 28 22.61 -3.67 -12.93
CA LEU A 28 23.93 -4.14 -12.49
C LEU A 28 24.79 -4.59 -13.68
N THR A 29 24.27 -5.41 -14.59
CA THR A 29 25.05 -5.99 -15.69
C THR A 29 25.25 -5.02 -16.85
N ASP A 30 24.19 -4.35 -17.28
CA ASP A 30 24.20 -3.59 -18.53
C ASP A 30 24.62 -2.13 -18.33
N LYS A 31 24.26 -1.51 -17.19
CA LYS A 31 24.59 -0.11 -16.88
C LYS A 31 25.82 0.01 -16.00
N ALA A 32 25.86 -0.65 -14.86
CA ALA A 32 26.99 -0.63 -13.93
C ALA A 32 28.17 -1.50 -14.42
N LYS A 33 27.96 -2.36 -15.44
CA LYS A 33 28.98 -3.24 -16.03
C LYS A 33 29.68 -4.14 -15.00
N VAL A 34 28.96 -4.59 -13.99
CA VAL A 34 29.50 -5.47 -12.94
C VAL A 34 29.04 -6.90 -13.13
N ASN A 35 29.93 -7.84 -12.80
CA ASN A 35 29.58 -9.25 -12.64
C ASN A 35 29.30 -9.52 -11.15
N VAL A 36 28.03 -9.73 -10.82
CA VAL A 36 27.56 -9.87 -9.44
C VAL A 36 28.22 -11.01 -8.67
N LEU A 37 28.70 -12.05 -9.37
CA LEU A 37 29.30 -13.23 -8.72
C LEU A 37 30.83 -13.19 -8.68
N SER A 38 31.50 -12.49 -9.58
CA SER A 38 32.97 -12.47 -9.67
C SER A 38 33.59 -11.15 -9.23
N ASP A 39 32.90 -10.03 -9.35
CA ASP A 39 33.41 -8.75 -8.90
C ASP A 39 33.36 -8.62 -7.38
N SER A 40 34.28 -7.82 -6.81
CA SER A 40 34.25 -7.54 -5.37
C SER A 40 33.01 -6.72 -4.99
N GLN A 41 32.56 -6.87 -3.74
CA GLN A 41 31.40 -6.14 -3.26
C GLN A 41 31.60 -4.63 -3.29
N GLU A 42 32.83 -4.16 -3.04
CA GLU A 42 33.20 -2.75 -3.13
C GLU A 42 33.08 -2.20 -4.55
N LYS A 43 33.51 -2.99 -5.55
CA LYS A 43 33.39 -2.62 -6.97
C LYS A 43 31.90 -2.50 -7.35
N ILE A 44 31.05 -3.42 -6.90
CA ILE A 44 29.60 -3.38 -7.16
C ILE A 44 28.97 -2.11 -6.55
N ILE A 45 29.35 -1.78 -5.30
CA ILE A 45 28.87 -0.57 -4.60
C ILE A 45 29.35 0.69 -5.33
N ALA A 46 30.64 0.78 -5.67
CA ALA A 46 31.23 1.93 -6.34
C ALA A 46 30.58 2.20 -7.70
N ALA A 47 30.47 1.17 -8.55
CA ALA A 47 29.85 1.28 -9.86
C ALA A 47 28.37 1.71 -9.78
N LEU A 48 27.65 1.27 -8.74
CA LEU A 48 26.26 1.69 -8.55
C LEU A 48 26.14 3.14 -8.07
N LYS A 49 27.11 3.63 -7.26
CA LYS A 49 27.17 5.05 -6.86
C LYS A 49 27.42 5.95 -8.06
N GLU A 50 28.34 5.56 -8.95
CA GLU A 50 28.69 6.31 -10.18
C GLU A 50 27.50 6.51 -11.12
N LEU A 51 26.50 5.60 -11.10
CA LEU A 51 25.28 5.76 -11.88
C LEU A 51 24.36 6.88 -11.36
N GLY A 52 24.63 7.51 -10.22
CA GLY A 52 23.88 8.64 -9.70
C GLY A 52 22.42 8.32 -9.29
N HIS A 53 22.09 7.04 -9.08
CA HIS A 53 20.74 6.68 -8.63
C HIS A 53 20.47 7.18 -7.21
N LYS A 54 19.23 7.55 -6.93
CA LYS A 54 18.76 7.89 -5.57
C LYS A 54 19.08 6.76 -4.58
N PRO A 55 19.42 7.07 -3.32
CA PRO A 55 19.76 6.06 -2.30
C PRO A 55 18.72 4.93 -2.17
N SER A 56 17.43 5.26 -2.20
CA SER A 56 16.34 4.27 -2.16
C SER A 56 16.39 3.29 -3.35
N THR A 57 16.72 3.78 -4.54
CA THR A 57 16.88 2.96 -5.76
C THR A 57 18.13 2.08 -5.65
N GLN A 58 19.27 2.64 -5.22
CA GLN A 58 20.50 1.87 -4.98
C GLN A 58 20.24 0.70 -4.00
N ARG A 59 19.55 0.98 -2.87
CA ARG A 59 19.21 -0.04 -1.88
C ARG A 59 18.38 -1.17 -2.49
N THR A 60 17.45 -0.86 -3.39
CA THR A 60 16.58 -1.85 -4.05
C THR A 60 17.36 -2.69 -5.06
N ILE A 61 18.24 -2.07 -5.84
CA ILE A 61 19.12 -2.78 -6.80
C ILE A 61 20.07 -3.72 -6.05
N LEU A 62 20.70 -3.25 -4.96
CA LEU A 62 21.61 -4.05 -4.13
C LEU A 62 20.88 -5.21 -3.43
N ALA A 63 19.57 -5.10 -3.15
CA ALA A 63 18.79 -6.24 -2.64
C ALA A 63 18.79 -7.41 -3.62
N THR A 64 18.74 -7.13 -4.92
CA THR A 64 18.82 -8.16 -5.96
C THR A 64 20.20 -8.83 -5.98
N ALA A 65 21.28 -8.04 -5.87
CA ALA A 65 22.63 -8.58 -5.79
C ALA A 65 22.79 -9.48 -4.56
N VAL A 66 22.35 -9.03 -3.38
CA VAL A 66 22.41 -9.80 -2.13
C VAL A 66 21.65 -11.12 -2.27
N ALA A 67 20.44 -11.10 -2.77
CA ALA A 67 19.61 -12.32 -2.92
C ALA A 67 20.27 -13.32 -3.86
N TYR A 68 20.82 -12.87 -4.99
CA TYR A 68 21.48 -13.73 -5.95
C TYR A 68 22.82 -14.27 -5.43
N MET A 69 23.66 -13.43 -4.81
CA MET A 69 24.92 -13.87 -4.21
C MET A 69 24.69 -14.90 -3.09
N ALA A 70 23.70 -14.65 -2.22
CA ALA A 70 23.35 -15.58 -1.15
C ALA A 70 22.90 -16.94 -1.69
N SER A 71 22.11 -16.98 -2.78
CA SER A 71 21.72 -18.23 -3.44
C SER A 71 22.91 -19.04 -3.95
N GLN A 72 24.00 -18.35 -4.29
CA GLN A 72 25.27 -18.95 -4.74
C GLN A 72 26.30 -19.12 -3.60
N LYS A 73 25.83 -19.05 -2.33
CA LYS A 73 26.66 -19.17 -1.12
C LYS A 73 27.86 -18.20 -1.07
N LYS A 74 27.72 -17.04 -1.69
CA LYS A 74 28.70 -15.97 -1.64
C LYS A 74 28.44 -15.03 -0.46
N SER A 75 29.51 -14.50 0.18
CA SER A 75 29.36 -13.47 1.20
C SER A 75 28.73 -12.21 0.62
N THR A 76 27.90 -11.55 1.43
CA THR A 76 27.18 -10.30 1.08
C THR A 76 27.40 -9.20 2.11
N ASP A 77 28.35 -9.35 3.03
CA ASP A 77 28.48 -8.55 4.26
C ASP A 77 28.64 -7.07 3.99
N LYS A 78 29.54 -6.68 3.06
CA LYS A 78 29.83 -5.28 2.74
C LYS A 78 28.64 -4.61 2.02
N ILE A 79 27.98 -5.34 1.10
CA ILE A 79 26.77 -4.84 0.45
C ILE A 79 25.65 -4.67 1.47
N GLN A 80 25.47 -5.61 2.40
CA GLN A 80 24.46 -5.50 3.44
C GLN A 80 24.77 -4.36 4.42
N GLN A 81 26.03 -4.14 4.78
CA GLN A 81 26.47 -3.00 5.60
C GLN A 81 26.12 -1.68 4.92
N TYR A 82 26.46 -1.54 3.63
CA TYR A 82 26.14 -0.33 2.86
C TYR A 82 24.62 -0.12 2.73
N ARG A 83 23.84 -1.18 2.51
CA ARG A 83 22.36 -1.10 2.51
C ARG A 83 21.79 -0.63 3.85
N ARG A 84 22.37 -1.06 4.98
CA ARG A 84 21.97 -0.58 6.31
C ARG A 84 22.31 0.90 6.50
N GLN A 85 23.47 1.35 6.02
CA GLN A 85 23.83 2.77 6.02
C GLN A 85 22.79 3.59 5.24
N ILE A 86 22.51 3.24 3.98
CA ILE A 86 21.47 3.90 3.18
C ILE A 86 20.13 3.92 3.92
N GLN A 87 19.78 2.83 4.59
CA GLN A 87 18.51 2.76 5.32
C GLN A 87 18.46 3.74 6.48
N ARG A 88 19.57 3.96 7.20
CA ARG A 88 19.65 4.97 8.27
C ARG A 88 19.51 6.38 7.69
N GLU A 89 20.27 6.70 6.65
CA GLU A 89 20.19 8.01 5.97
C GLU A 89 18.75 8.31 5.48
N LEU A 90 18.11 7.34 4.82
CA LEU A 90 16.73 7.48 4.37
C LEU A 90 15.73 7.59 5.54
N PHE A 91 16.04 6.99 6.68
CA PHE A 91 15.19 7.11 7.86
C PHE A 91 15.32 8.51 8.48
N GLU A 92 16.53 9.04 8.59
CA GLU A 92 16.79 10.40 9.10
C GLU A 92 16.13 11.45 8.21
N GLU A 93 16.33 11.37 6.87
CA GLU A 93 15.66 12.23 5.89
C GLU A 93 14.12 12.14 6.02
N LYS A 94 13.59 10.93 6.21
CA LYS A 94 12.16 10.73 6.38
C LYS A 94 11.64 11.34 7.68
N VAL A 95 12.38 11.24 8.78
CA VAL A 95 12.00 11.87 10.06
C VAL A 95 11.90 13.37 9.90
N GLU A 96 12.86 14.01 9.22
CA GLU A 96 12.83 15.44 8.96
C GLU A 96 11.66 15.84 8.06
N ASN A 97 11.50 15.17 6.93
CA ASN A 97 10.37 15.39 6.02
C ASN A 97 9.00 15.14 6.68
N ASN A 98 8.92 14.26 7.68
CA ASN A 98 7.68 13.99 8.39
C ASN A 98 7.29 15.13 9.33
N LYS A 99 8.24 15.91 9.86
CA LYS A 99 7.92 17.09 10.69
C LYS A 99 7.21 18.15 9.85
N ASP A 100 7.81 18.52 8.71
CA ASP A 100 7.22 19.49 7.80
C ASP A 100 5.86 19.02 7.26
N LEU A 101 5.78 17.71 6.97
CA LEU A 101 4.54 17.11 6.50
C LEU A 101 3.45 17.12 7.58
N ALA A 102 3.79 16.90 8.86
CA ALA A 102 2.83 16.90 9.95
C ALA A 102 2.13 18.26 10.09
N GLU A 103 2.87 19.35 9.89
CA GLU A 103 2.33 20.71 9.93
C GLU A 103 1.39 21.02 8.76
N SER A 104 1.62 20.38 7.61
CA SER A 104 0.83 20.58 6.38
C SER A 104 -0.36 19.63 6.25
N LEU A 105 -0.47 18.60 7.09
CA LEU A 105 -1.59 17.67 7.02
C LEU A 105 -2.86 18.25 7.66
N PRO A 106 -4.04 18.03 7.06
CA PRO A 106 -5.30 18.41 7.67
C PRO A 106 -5.55 17.60 8.95
N SER A 107 -6.39 18.13 9.83
CA SER A 107 -6.89 17.35 10.96
C SER A 107 -7.87 16.27 10.50
N SER A 108 -8.03 15.22 11.31
CA SER A 108 -9.07 14.20 11.04
C SER A 108 -10.48 14.79 11.01
N LYS A 109 -10.73 15.84 11.80
CA LYS A 109 -12.01 16.56 11.78
C LYS A 109 -12.29 17.19 10.41
N GLN A 110 -11.31 17.81 9.77
CA GLN A 110 -11.46 18.37 8.41
C GLN A 110 -11.74 17.28 7.39
N ILE A 111 -11.04 16.15 7.48
CA ILE A 111 -11.27 15.00 6.59
C ILE A 111 -12.69 14.45 6.77
N ILE A 112 -13.14 14.27 8.02
CA ILE A 112 -14.49 13.77 8.32
C ILE A 112 -15.57 14.74 7.84
N SER A 113 -15.35 16.06 8.04
CA SER A 113 -16.27 17.08 7.54
C SER A 113 -16.37 17.05 6.02
N HIS A 114 -15.24 16.90 5.31
CA HIS A 114 -15.23 16.77 3.86
C HIS A 114 -15.97 15.50 3.38
N GLU A 115 -15.76 14.37 4.08
CA GLU A 115 -16.48 13.11 3.82
C GLU A 115 -17.99 13.32 3.92
N LEU A 116 -18.45 13.97 4.99
CA LEU A 116 -19.88 14.26 5.18
C LEU A 116 -20.42 15.23 4.13
N LEU A 117 -19.67 16.25 3.77
CA LEU A 117 -20.05 17.20 2.71
C LEU A 117 -20.24 16.50 1.36
N LYS A 118 -19.40 15.50 1.03
CA LYS A 118 -19.60 14.68 -0.18
C LYS A 118 -20.93 13.94 -0.16
N TYR A 119 -21.31 13.36 1.00
CA TYR A 119 -22.61 12.72 1.16
C TYR A 119 -23.76 13.69 0.97
N ASP A 120 -23.67 14.85 1.59
CA ASP A 120 -24.72 15.89 1.53
C ASP A 120 -24.86 16.50 0.12
N ASN A 121 -23.77 16.55 -0.64
CA ASN A 121 -23.74 16.97 -2.06
C ASN A 121 -24.01 15.81 -3.05
N GLU A 122 -24.45 14.65 -2.58
CA GLU A 122 -24.75 13.46 -3.39
C GLU A 122 -23.53 12.89 -4.18
N ASP A 123 -22.30 13.30 -3.85
CA ASP A 123 -21.09 12.63 -4.32
C ASP A 123 -20.90 11.30 -3.54
N PHE A 124 -21.82 10.36 -3.76
CA PHE A 124 -21.84 9.08 -3.05
C PHE A 124 -20.58 8.26 -3.29
N ARG A 125 -19.99 8.33 -4.48
CA ARG A 125 -18.74 7.65 -4.82
C ARG A 125 -17.58 8.19 -3.98
N GLY A 126 -17.41 9.49 -3.94
CA GLY A 126 -16.39 10.16 -3.13
C GLY A 126 -16.59 9.89 -1.63
N PHE A 127 -17.82 9.94 -1.14
CA PHE A 127 -18.14 9.58 0.24
C PHE A 127 -17.72 8.15 0.58
N ILE A 128 -18.08 7.16 -0.27
CA ILE A 128 -17.73 5.75 -0.04
C ILE A 128 -16.20 5.56 -0.02
N VAL A 129 -15.47 6.16 -0.96
CA VAL A 129 -14.01 6.09 -1.02
C VAL A 129 -13.39 6.64 0.28
N CYS A 130 -13.76 7.85 0.70
CA CYS A 130 -13.26 8.47 1.92
C CYS A 130 -13.60 7.63 3.17
N ASN A 131 -14.84 7.18 3.28
CA ASN A 131 -15.31 6.37 4.40
C ASN A 131 -14.54 5.05 4.54
N LEU A 132 -14.31 4.35 3.43
CA LEU A 132 -13.55 3.10 3.43
C LEU A 132 -12.06 3.31 3.73
N LEU A 133 -11.43 4.36 3.19
CA LEU A 133 -10.05 4.72 3.54
C LEU A 133 -9.91 4.94 5.05
N ARG A 134 -10.82 5.68 5.64
CA ARG A 134 -10.82 6.00 7.08
C ARG A 134 -11.10 4.80 7.96
N LEU A 135 -12.11 3.99 7.64
CA LEU A 135 -12.56 2.90 8.51
C LEU A 135 -11.78 1.61 8.33
N LEU A 136 -11.21 1.37 7.14
CA LEU A 136 -10.47 0.16 6.83
C LEU A 136 -8.97 0.39 6.69
N HIS A 137 -8.53 1.65 6.70
CA HIS A 137 -7.14 2.02 6.46
C HIS A 137 -6.52 1.27 5.26
N CYS A 138 -7.35 1.00 4.25
CA CYS A 138 -7.00 0.16 3.12
C CYS A 138 -6.05 0.88 2.14
N ARG A 139 -5.42 0.10 1.25
CA ARG A 139 -4.60 0.62 0.16
C ARG A 139 -5.46 0.94 -1.05
N ASN A 140 -4.95 1.77 -1.99
CA ASN A 140 -5.66 2.09 -3.23
C ASN A 140 -6.14 0.83 -3.98
N GLN A 141 -5.34 -0.23 -4.01
CA GLN A 141 -5.70 -1.50 -4.63
C GLN A 141 -6.91 -2.17 -3.99
N ASP A 142 -7.08 -2.02 -2.68
CA ASP A 142 -8.18 -2.62 -1.92
C ASP A 142 -9.52 -1.95 -2.27
N LEU A 143 -9.48 -0.71 -2.78
CA LEU A 143 -10.66 0.06 -3.22
C LEU A 143 -11.15 -0.30 -4.64
N GLN A 144 -10.48 -1.21 -5.34
CA GLN A 144 -11.05 -1.80 -6.56
C GLN A 144 -12.21 -2.74 -6.23
N LEU A 145 -13.29 -2.18 -5.70
CA LEU A 145 -14.46 -2.88 -5.20
C LEU A 145 -15.58 -2.87 -6.24
N CYS A 146 -16.26 -3.99 -6.37
CA CYS A 146 -17.48 -4.12 -7.14
C CYS A 146 -18.68 -4.11 -6.18
N LEU A 147 -19.61 -3.17 -6.35
CA LEU A 147 -20.86 -3.07 -5.60
C LEU A 147 -21.86 -4.07 -6.17
N VAL A 148 -22.49 -4.85 -5.31
CA VAL A 148 -23.55 -5.84 -5.67
C VAL A 148 -24.56 -5.95 -4.53
N ARG A 149 -25.82 -6.33 -4.83
CA ARG A 149 -26.85 -6.59 -3.81
C ARG A 149 -26.83 -8.03 -3.28
N ASP A 150 -26.24 -8.95 -4.01
CA ASP A 150 -26.37 -10.36 -3.71
C ASP A 150 -25.03 -10.99 -3.25
N ARG A 151 -25.05 -11.61 -2.06
CA ARG A 151 -23.92 -12.43 -1.58
C ARG A 151 -23.62 -13.61 -2.51
N HIS A 152 -24.64 -14.19 -3.14
CA HIS A 152 -24.47 -15.28 -4.09
C HIS A 152 -23.63 -14.83 -5.29
N ARG A 153 -23.84 -13.62 -5.77
CA ARG A 153 -23.05 -13.04 -6.87
C ARG A 153 -21.60 -12.83 -6.48
N ALA A 154 -21.34 -12.29 -5.28
CA ALA A 154 -19.99 -12.15 -4.74
C ALA A 154 -19.28 -13.51 -4.49
N ASN A 155 -20.04 -14.56 -4.20
CA ASN A 155 -19.49 -15.91 -3.99
C ASN A 155 -19.27 -16.68 -5.30
N LYS A 156 -20.09 -16.44 -6.31
CA LYS A 156 -19.97 -17.05 -7.66
C LYS A 156 -18.92 -16.37 -8.55
N CYS A 157 -18.56 -15.11 -8.24
CA CYS A 157 -17.54 -14.40 -9.01
C CYS A 157 -16.14 -14.98 -8.77
N PRO A 158 -15.25 -14.95 -9.77
CA PRO A 158 -13.88 -15.44 -9.62
C PRO A 158 -13.23 -14.88 -8.35
N HIS A 159 -12.47 -15.68 -7.61
CA HIS A 159 -11.83 -15.34 -6.32
C HIS A 159 -10.85 -14.15 -6.39
N ARG A 160 -10.84 -13.40 -7.49
CA ARG A 160 -9.87 -12.32 -7.77
C ARG A 160 -10.39 -10.91 -7.50
N ASP A 161 -11.69 -10.72 -7.26
CA ASP A 161 -12.25 -9.38 -7.07
C ASP A 161 -12.58 -9.08 -5.62
N ASN A 162 -12.61 -7.78 -5.29
CA ASN A 162 -13.06 -7.26 -4.02
C ASN A 162 -14.51 -6.76 -4.19
N TYR A 163 -15.35 -6.88 -3.15
CA TYR A 163 -16.77 -6.57 -3.22
C TYR A 163 -17.25 -5.69 -2.08
N LEU A 164 -18.21 -4.82 -2.41
CA LEU A 164 -19.16 -4.22 -1.47
C LEU A 164 -20.52 -4.87 -1.70
N VAL A 165 -20.95 -5.68 -0.75
CA VAL A 165 -22.24 -6.40 -0.84
C VAL A 165 -23.26 -5.69 0.03
N LEU A 166 -24.33 -5.20 -0.58
CA LEU A 166 -25.44 -4.59 0.14
C LEU A 166 -26.31 -5.69 0.75
N ASP A 167 -26.60 -5.58 2.05
CA ASP A 167 -27.56 -6.40 2.78
C ASP A 167 -28.80 -5.56 3.03
N ASP A 168 -29.80 -5.70 2.15
CA ASP A 168 -31.01 -4.89 2.17
C ASP A 168 -31.87 -5.17 3.40
N ALA A 169 -31.85 -6.40 3.92
CA ALA A 169 -32.61 -6.78 5.10
C ALA A 169 -32.09 -6.09 6.37
N ARG A 170 -30.76 -5.96 6.50
CA ARG A 170 -30.10 -5.37 7.66
C ARG A 170 -29.66 -3.93 7.46
N LYS A 171 -29.83 -3.37 6.26
CA LYS A 171 -29.35 -2.02 5.88
C LYS A 171 -27.87 -1.80 6.21
N GLN A 172 -27.03 -2.79 5.89
CA GLN A 172 -25.60 -2.77 6.14
C GLN A 172 -24.81 -3.16 4.89
N VAL A 173 -23.50 -2.90 4.89
CA VAL A 173 -22.60 -3.22 3.79
C VAL A 173 -21.57 -4.23 4.26
N LEU A 174 -21.41 -5.35 3.53
CA LEU A 174 -20.35 -6.31 3.76
C LEU A 174 -19.20 -6.03 2.78
N VAL A 175 -18.05 -5.67 3.30
CA VAL A 175 -16.82 -5.52 2.54
C VAL A 175 -16.11 -6.87 2.46
N ILE A 176 -15.83 -7.36 1.25
CA ILE A 176 -15.07 -8.59 1.01
C ILE A 176 -13.82 -8.22 0.23
N ARG A 177 -12.64 -8.43 0.83
CA ARG A 177 -11.34 -8.19 0.19
C ARG A 177 -10.63 -9.52 -0.03
N ARG A 178 -10.45 -9.89 -1.30
CA ARG A 178 -9.76 -11.10 -1.75
C ARG A 178 -8.44 -10.77 -2.45
N LYS A 179 -8.41 -9.63 -3.15
CA LYS A 179 -7.24 -9.13 -3.88
C LYS A 179 -6.67 -7.91 -3.16
N TYR A 180 -5.65 -8.12 -2.33
CA TYR A 180 -4.88 -7.08 -1.68
C TYR A 180 -3.44 -7.55 -1.46
N LYS A 181 -2.51 -6.62 -1.18
CA LYS A 181 -1.05 -6.85 -1.20
C LYS A 181 -0.59 -8.09 -0.41
N THR A 182 -1.25 -8.40 0.68
CA THR A 182 -0.89 -9.49 1.60
C THR A 182 -1.98 -10.57 1.69
N ALA A 183 -2.79 -10.70 0.64
CA ALA A 183 -3.90 -11.67 0.61
C ALA A 183 -3.41 -13.13 0.70
N GLU A 184 -2.26 -13.45 0.15
CA GLU A 184 -1.64 -14.77 0.26
C GLU A 184 -1.29 -15.14 1.71
N THR A 185 -0.91 -14.15 2.52
CA THR A 185 -0.58 -14.35 3.94
C THR A 185 -1.80 -14.37 4.84
N TYR A 186 -2.78 -13.48 4.62
CA TYR A 186 -3.89 -13.24 5.54
C TYR A 186 -5.25 -13.75 5.02
N GLY A 187 -5.30 -14.32 3.82
CA GLY A 187 -6.52 -14.84 3.21
C GLY A 187 -7.57 -13.77 2.90
N THR A 188 -8.82 -14.22 2.73
CA THR A 188 -9.96 -13.32 2.46
C THR A 188 -10.37 -12.56 3.71
N LYS A 189 -10.40 -11.24 3.65
CA LYS A 189 -10.93 -10.37 4.71
C LYS A 189 -12.40 -10.03 4.46
N ARG A 190 -13.21 -10.15 5.52
CA ARG A 190 -14.63 -9.82 5.49
C ARG A 190 -14.96 -8.90 6.67
N ARG A 191 -15.65 -7.79 6.40
CA ARG A 191 -16.08 -6.85 7.43
C ARG A 191 -17.46 -6.30 7.17
N CYS A 192 -18.36 -6.45 8.14
CA CYS A 192 -19.66 -5.81 8.13
C CYS A 192 -19.52 -4.36 8.61
N MET A 193 -20.11 -3.44 7.85
CA MET A 193 -20.18 -2.01 8.14
C MET A 193 -21.63 -1.66 8.47
N HIS A 194 -21.89 -1.26 9.72
CA HIS A 194 -23.23 -0.97 10.23
C HIS A 194 -23.65 0.50 10.06
N SER A 195 -23.04 1.22 9.11
CA SER A 195 -23.36 2.63 8.85
C SER A 195 -24.53 2.76 7.88
N LYS A 196 -25.66 3.32 8.36
CA LYS A 196 -26.82 3.62 7.52
C LYS A 196 -26.47 4.58 6.37
N LYS A 197 -25.61 5.60 6.63
CA LYS A 197 -25.15 6.53 5.58
C LYS A 197 -24.36 5.78 4.50
N LEU A 198 -23.46 4.88 4.90
CA LEU A 198 -22.68 4.08 3.93
C LEU A 198 -23.58 3.17 3.10
N TYR A 199 -24.53 2.50 3.75
CA TYR A 199 -25.53 1.67 3.03
C TYR A 199 -26.28 2.52 2.01
N ASN A 200 -26.85 3.66 2.42
CA ASN A 200 -27.63 4.53 1.54
C ASN A 200 -26.77 5.06 0.37
N ALA A 201 -25.52 5.44 0.62
CA ALA A 201 -24.62 5.88 -0.44
C ALA A 201 -24.32 4.77 -1.46
N CYS A 202 -24.08 3.55 -0.98
CA CYS A 202 -23.89 2.39 -1.86
C CYS A 202 -25.16 2.05 -2.64
N ASP A 203 -26.33 2.12 -2.00
CA ASP A 203 -27.63 1.88 -2.60
C ASP A 203 -27.90 2.90 -3.74
N LYS A 204 -27.71 4.19 -3.47
CA LYS A 204 -27.86 5.26 -4.47
C LYS A 204 -26.86 5.12 -5.62
N LEU A 205 -25.58 4.78 -5.32
CA LEU A 205 -24.57 4.60 -6.35
C LEU A 205 -24.84 3.40 -7.26
N LEU A 206 -25.32 2.30 -6.68
CA LEU A 206 -25.69 1.09 -7.42
C LEU A 206 -26.97 1.29 -8.23
N GLY A 207 -27.99 1.95 -7.64
CA GLY A 207 -29.30 2.15 -8.25
C GLY A 207 -29.94 0.81 -8.67
N GLU A 208 -30.48 0.75 -9.88
CA GLU A 208 -31.09 -0.46 -10.47
C GLU A 208 -30.08 -1.36 -11.19
N LYS A 209 -28.78 -1.00 -11.19
CA LYS A 209 -27.77 -1.79 -11.86
C LYS A 209 -27.50 -3.11 -11.14
N ASP A 210 -27.15 -4.10 -11.90
CA ASP A 210 -26.72 -5.40 -11.39
C ASP A 210 -25.43 -5.30 -10.56
N HIS A 211 -24.51 -4.43 -10.98
CA HIS A 211 -23.24 -4.13 -10.31
C HIS A 211 -22.71 -2.75 -10.72
N GLU A 212 -21.86 -2.18 -9.89
CA GLU A 212 -21.15 -0.91 -10.16
C GLU A 212 -19.73 -0.98 -9.60
N TRP A 213 -18.75 -0.47 -10.35
CA TRP A 213 -17.39 -0.35 -9.84
C TRP A 213 -17.24 0.91 -8.98
N LEU A 214 -16.64 0.77 -7.79
CA LEU A 214 -16.38 1.92 -6.93
C LEU A 214 -15.43 2.92 -7.59
N LEU A 215 -14.35 2.43 -8.20
CA LEU A 215 -13.39 3.27 -8.90
C LEU A 215 -13.55 3.09 -10.41
N VAL A 216 -13.96 4.16 -11.07
CA VAL A 216 -14.17 4.18 -12.53
C VAL A 216 -13.35 5.27 -13.21
N SER A 217 -12.95 5.01 -14.43
CA SER A 217 -12.34 6.00 -15.30
C SER A 217 -13.38 7.02 -15.78
N LYS A 218 -12.95 8.09 -16.45
CA LYS A 218 -13.86 9.05 -17.11
C LYS A 218 -14.82 8.41 -18.12
N LYS A 219 -14.52 7.20 -18.59
CA LYS A 219 -15.38 6.42 -19.52
C LYS A 219 -16.35 5.49 -18.79
N GLY A 220 -16.45 5.55 -17.45
CA GLY A 220 -17.34 4.70 -16.65
C GLY A 220 -16.88 3.25 -16.50
N VAL A 221 -15.66 2.90 -16.93
CA VAL A 221 -15.13 1.53 -16.79
C VAL A 221 -14.18 1.42 -15.60
N LYS A 222 -14.01 0.21 -15.06
CA LYS A 222 -13.09 -0.09 -13.95
C LYS A 222 -11.72 0.53 -14.20
N VAL A 223 -11.19 1.24 -13.18
CA VAL A 223 -9.87 1.87 -13.25
C VAL A 223 -8.77 0.81 -13.30
N LYS A 224 -7.76 1.04 -14.15
CA LYS A 224 -6.56 0.19 -14.25
C LYS A 224 -5.62 0.42 -13.05
N ASP A 225 -4.81 -0.58 -12.72
CA ASP A 225 -3.89 -0.55 -11.57
C ASP A 225 -2.95 0.68 -11.58
N GLY A 226 -2.46 1.10 -12.74
CA GLY A 226 -1.58 2.27 -12.88
C GLY A 226 -2.24 3.63 -12.58
N ASP A 227 -3.56 3.72 -12.67
CA ASP A 227 -4.30 4.97 -12.49
C ASP A 227 -5.00 5.05 -11.11
N LEU A 228 -4.93 3.99 -10.30
CA LEU A 228 -5.64 3.89 -9.02
C LEU A 228 -5.33 5.05 -8.07
N SER A 229 -4.05 5.36 -7.87
CA SER A 229 -3.65 6.41 -6.94
C SER A 229 -4.23 7.76 -7.36
N ARG A 230 -4.15 8.09 -8.66
CA ARG A 230 -4.72 9.32 -9.19
C ARG A 230 -6.24 9.36 -9.00
N CYS A 231 -6.94 8.27 -9.31
CA CYS A 231 -8.39 8.19 -9.17
C CYS A 231 -8.80 8.34 -7.69
N VAL A 232 -8.11 7.70 -6.75
CA VAL A 232 -8.42 7.82 -5.32
C VAL A 232 -8.20 9.25 -4.83
N CYS A 233 -7.09 9.88 -5.21
CA CYS A 233 -6.79 11.27 -4.82
C CYS A 233 -7.91 12.25 -5.19
N THR A 234 -8.57 12.10 -6.34
CA THR A 234 -9.66 13.00 -6.76
C THR A 234 -10.89 12.96 -5.84
N HIS A 235 -11.01 11.94 -5.00
CA HIS A 235 -12.10 11.79 -4.04
C HIS A 235 -11.74 12.26 -2.63
N THR A 236 -10.46 12.37 -2.30
CA THR A 236 -9.99 12.71 -0.94
C THR A 236 -9.93 14.21 -0.71
N TYR A 237 -9.88 14.63 0.56
CA TYR A 237 -9.67 16.01 0.96
C TYR A 237 -8.35 16.52 0.36
N ASP A 238 -8.38 17.67 -0.30
CA ASP A 238 -7.22 18.32 -0.93
C ASP A 238 -6.34 17.36 -1.77
N ASN A 239 -6.99 16.42 -2.47
CA ASN A 239 -6.32 15.40 -3.28
C ASN A 239 -5.24 14.60 -2.53
N LEU A 240 -5.40 14.40 -1.24
CA LEU A 240 -4.47 13.60 -0.43
C LEU A 240 -4.32 12.20 -1.02
N ASN A 241 -3.09 11.76 -1.22
CA ASN A 241 -2.86 10.35 -1.54
C ASN A 241 -3.16 9.45 -0.32
N GLU A 242 -3.40 8.16 -0.56
CA GLU A 242 -3.72 7.17 0.46
C GLU A 242 -2.72 7.18 1.64
N GLY A 243 -1.42 7.34 1.36
CA GLY A 243 -0.38 7.36 2.38
C GLY A 243 -0.53 8.55 3.33
N LYS A 244 -0.74 9.77 2.80
CA LYS A 244 -0.98 10.98 3.59
C LYS A 244 -2.31 10.90 4.35
N TYR A 245 -3.37 10.40 3.69
CA TYR A 245 -4.67 10.21 4.31
C TYR A 245 -4.58 9.30 5.55
N ASN A 246 -3.92 8.15 5.42
CA ASN A 246 -3.72 7.24 6.54
C ASN A 246 -2.80 7.82 7.64
N LYS A 247 -1.79 8.64 7.27
CA LYS A 247 -0.93 9.31 8.26
C LYS A 247 -1.74 10.14 9.24
N VAL A 248 -2.74 10.89 8.78
CA VAL A 248 -3.60 11.70 9.66
C VAL A 248 -4.18 10.85 10.78
N PHE A 249 -4.80 9.72 10.46
CA PHE A 249 -5.48 8.89 11.46
C PHE A 249 -4.52 8.07 12.33
N VAL A 250 -3.40 7.62 11.78
CA VAL A 250 -2.38 6.90 12.56
C VAL A 250 -1.66 7.85 13.52
N SER A 251 -1.40 9.09 13.12
CA SER A 251 -0.73 10.09 13.96
C SER A 251 -1.57 10.59 15.14
N GLU A 252 -2.88 10.35 15.11
CA GLU A 252 -3.75 10.65 16.26
C GLU A 252 -3.61 9.65 17.42
N VAL A 253 -2.97 8.51 17.17
CA VAL A 253 -2.69 7.50 18.19
C VAL A 253 -1.44 7.92 18.95
N LYS A 254 -1.60 8.62 20.09
CA LYS A 254 -0.50 9.24 20.84
C LYS A 254 -0.11 8.51 22.12
N GLU A 255 -0.96 7.61 22.62
CA GLU A 255 -0.76 7.00 23.93
C GLU A 255 -0.69 5.47 23.85
N VAL A 256 0.00 4.87 24.82
CA VAL A 256 0.13 3.40 24.93
C VAL A 256 -1.23 2.70 25.06
N LYS A 257 -2.21 3.32 25.73
CA LYS A 257 -3.59 2.81 25.81
C LYS A 257 -4.26 2.66 24.44
N ASP A 258 -3.76 3.39 23.43
CA ASP A 258 -4.24 3.31 22.06
C ASP A 258 -3.55 2.20 21.22
N PHE A 259 -2.64 1.42 21.82
CA PHE A 259 -1.93 0.34 21.12
C PHE A 259 -2.89 -0.66 20.47
N TYR A 260 -4.00 -0.96 21.12
CA TYR A 260 -5.06 -1.80 20.56
C TYR A 260 -5.64 -1.21 19.25
N LYS A 261 -5.76 0.13 19.18
CA LYS A 261 -6.20 0.83 17.97
C LYS A 261 -5.18 0.67 16.84
N LEU A 262 -3.88 0.80 17.13
CA LEU A 262 -2.80 0.54 16.17
C LEU A 262 -2.78 -0.90 15.70
N GLN A 263 -2.94 -1.86 16.61
CA GLN A 263 -3.03 -3.27 16.27
C GLN A 263 -4.19 -3.54 15.32
N LYS A 264 -5.38 -3.01 15.61
CA LYS A 264 -6.54 -3.12 14.74
C LYS A 264 -6.32 -2.51 13.36
N ILE A 265 -5.69 -1.32 13.29
CA ILE A 265 -5.31 -0.71 12.01
C ILE A 265 -4.32 -1.60 11.24
N SER A 266 -3.33 -2.18 11.94
CA SER A 266 -2.33 -3.05 11.33
C SER A 266 -2.94 -4.31 10.73
N GLU A 267 -3.86 -4.93 11.45
CA GLU A 267 -4.61 -6.11 11.00
C GLU A 267 -5.47 -5.79 9.76
N GLU A 268 -6.23 -4.70 9.81
CA GLU A 268 -7.07 -4.26 8.68
C GLU A 268 -6.23 -3.96 7.43
N ARG A 269 -5.11 -3.29 7.61
CA ARG A 269 -4.21 -2.93 6.52
C ARG A 269 -3.37 -4.13 6.02
N GLY A 270 -3.23 -5.19 6.80
CA GLY A 270 -2.33 -6.30 6.53
C GLY A 270 -0.87 -5.85 6.54
N THR A 271 -0.44 -5.25 7.64
CA THR A 271 0.93 -4.78 7.89
C THR A 271 1.28 -5.00 9.37
N SER A 272 2.52 -4.82 9.78
CA SER A 272 2.89 -4.86 11.20
C SER A 272 2.65 -3.51 11.87
N VAL A 273 2.48 -3.51 13.20
CA VAL A 273 2.40 -2.28 13.99
C VAL A 273 3.69 -1.46 13.84
N GLY A 274 4.88 -2.11 13.82
CA GLY A 274 6.14 -1.42 13.56
C GLY A 274 6.13 -0.69 12.23
N ALA A 275 5.68 -1.33 11.14
CA ALA A 275 5.57 -0.67 9.85
C ALA A 275 4.54 0.48 9.85
N LEU A 276 3.46 0.39 10.65
CA LEU A 276 2.55 1.52 10.82
C LEU A 276 3.24 2.71 11.46
N LEU A 277 3.95 2.48 12.54
CA LEU A 277 4.69 3.53 13.25
C LEU A 277 5.77 4.13 12.36
N ASP A 278 6.56 3.30 11.69
CA ASP A 278 7.65 3.75 10.83
C ASP A 278 7.17 4.57 9.62
N TYR A 279 6.05 4.19 9.00
CA TYR A 279 5.64 4.78 7.73
C TYR A 279 4.48 5.78 7.83
N TYR A 280 3.65 5.67 8.87
CA TYR A 280 2.41 6.44 8.94
C TYR A 280 2.30 7.34 10.16
N HIS A 281 3.12 7.13 11.21
CA HIS A 281 3.12 8.04 12.34
C HIS A 281 4.00 9.27 12.04
N SER A 282 3.50 10.48 12.27
CA SER A 282 4.25 11.73 12.02
C SER A 282 5.25 12.05 13.13
N ASP A 283 4.98 11.66 14.39
CA ASP A 283 5.79 11.92 15.57
C ASP A 283 6.84 10.83 15.86
N THR A 284 7.46 10.24 14.85
CA THR A 284 8.50 9.23 15.04
C THR A 284 9.82 9.82 15.59
N LYS A 285 9.74 10.56 16.66
CA LYS A 285 10.87 10.66 17.59
C LYS A 285 10.84 9.39 18.42
N GLY A 286 11.79 8.48 18.16
CA GLY A 286 12.13 7.23 18.84
C GLY A 286 11.76 6.97 20.32
N LYS A 287 10.64 7.52 20.80
CA LYS A 287 10.19 7.38 22.19
C LYS A 287 9.51 6.05 22.51
N TYR A 288 9.19 5.23 21.49
CA TYR A 288 8.46 3.98 21.74
C TYR A 288 9.33 2.72 21.79
N PHE A 289 10.64 2.82 21.47
CA PHE A 289 11.54 1.67 21.43
C PHE A 289 12.94 1.94 22.02
N SER A 290 13.07 2.92 22.90
CA SER A 290 14.27 3.04 23.74
C SER A 290 13.96 2.37 25.08
N ASN A 291 14.04 1.05 25.10
CA ASN A 291 14.40 0.20 26.24
C ASN A 291 14.86 -1.14 25.70
#